data_25ee8f55b2ad2481062b080e2a7d6556
#
_entry.id   25ee8f55b2ad2481062b080e2a7d6556
#
_cell.length_a   1.000
_cell.length_b   1.000
_cell.length_c   1.000
_cell.angle_alpha   90.00
_cell.angle_beta   90.00
_cell.angle_gamma   90.00
#
_symmetry.space_group_name_H-M   'P 1'
#
loop_
_entity.id
_entity.type
_entity.pdbx_description
1 polymer ?
#
loop_
_entity_poly.entity_id
_entity_poly.type
_entity_poly.pdbx_seq_one_letter_code
_entity_poly.pdbx_strand_id
1 'polypeptide(L)'
;MLSANDTIINNADIDYNNSLDIFDLISIINQITNNDLMWCEFENVDLSVEWEEQGNSSYYNDEDLESILNNEINNLSDIRGIIVIHRGKVVGENYYNNSSISQNFNIWSVTKSYISTLVGQAIDMGYIVDEYIMLDQVFVENNYTNQVSIAHLLAMSSGWPENWSYMNASNVLNMLLFTPLISTPGTVFFYNNAACHINSHVLNTLTSINPKEFAMEYLFPQIGIDNPSWTSDAVGVSNGSFGLYLSLREMVKLGQLYLQNGKSDDLQVLSSDWIEKATSTQINSSGGSGYGYLWWLTENAYLALGLGGQIIAVFPDQQLVVGAHSYTYSNNNHFSNLIDIIFSMILPIFDISSDSFNYQLSGEYIKNISKTSVFK
;
A
#
# COMPACT_ATOMS: atom_id res chain seq x y z
N MET A 1 -30.17 25.97 40.37
CA MET A 1 -29.21 26.00 39.23
C MET A 1 -27.93 25.41 39.76
N LEU A 2 -27.57 24.23 39.26
CA LEU A 2 -26.26 23.66 39.57
C LEU A 2 -25.19 24.53 38.93
N SER A 3 -24.05 24.74 39.58
CA SER A 3 -22.93 25.46 39.00
C SER A 3 -22.31 24.61 37.87
N ALA A 4 -21.56 25.22 36.97
CA ALA A 4 -20.87 24.49 35.91
C ALA A 4 -19.93 23.41 36.45
N ASN A 5 -19.36 23.65 37.63
CA ASN A 5 -18.50 22.67 38.33
C ASN A 5 -19.29 21.46 38.83
N ASP A 6 -20.52 21.67 39.37
CA ASP A 6 -21.37 20.55 39.81
C ASP A 6 -21.81 19.67 38.65
N THR A 7 -21.98 20.25 37.46
CA THR A 7 -22.33 19.52 36.24
C THR A 7 -21.17 18.66 35.73
N ILE A 8 -19.92 19.16 35.82
CA ILE A 8 -18.72 18.41 35.42
C ILE A 8 -18.49 17.23 36.40
N ILE A 9 -18.61 17.47 37.73
CA ILE A 9 -18.46 16.42 38.71
C ILE A 9 -19.50 15.32 38.48
N ASN A 10 -20.79 15.68 38.34
CA ASN A 10 -21.84 14.71 38.10
C ASN A 10 -21.72 13.87 36.83
N ASN A 11 -21.00 14.37 35.81
CA ASN A 11 -20.79 13.64 34.57
C ASN A 11 -19.53 12.74 34.60
N ALA A 12 -18.61 13.00 35.51
CA ALA A 12 -17.36 12.26 35.63
C ALA A 12 -17.30 11.36 36.91
N ASP A 13 -18.21 11.54 37.87
CA ASP A 13 -18.42 10.72 39.04
C ASP A 13 -19.22 9.47 38.66
N ILE A 14 -18.49 8.43 38.23
CA ILE A 14 -19.09 7.22 37.67
C ILE A 14 -19.60 6.28 38.73
N ASP A 15 -19.01 6.29 39.90
CA ASP A 15 -19.44 5.46 41.03
C ASP A 15 -20.47 6.14 41.95
N TYR A 16 -20.86 7.39 41.57
CA TYR A 16 -21.90 8.19 42.24
C TYR A 16 -21.60 8.51 43.73
N ASN A 17 -20.34 8.59 44.12
CA ASN A 17 -19.95 8.91 45.49
C ASN A 17 -19.83 10.43 45.78
N ASN A 18 -20.11 11.28 44.78
CA ASN A 18 -20.03 12.74 44.77
C ASN A 18 -18.61 13.31 44.97
N SER A 19 -17.59 12.53 44.57
CA SER A 19 -16.21 13.00 44.50
C SER A 19 -15.58 12.55 43.17
N LEU A 20 -14.66 13.33 42.64
CA LEU A 20 -13.81 12.90 41.54
C LEU A 20 -12.53 12.34 42.13
N ASP A 21 -12.33 11.04 42.01
CA ASP A 21 -11.16 10.35 42.51
C ASP A 21 -10.52 9.39 41.50
N ILE A 22 -9.53 8.61 41.93
CA ILE A 22 -8.81 7.70 41.07
C ILE A 22 -9.67 6.53 40.57
N PHE A 23 -10.75 6.18 41.27
CA PHE A 23 -11.65 5.10 40.89
C PHE A 23 -12.56 5.54 39.72
N ASP A 24 -13.01 6.81 39.74
CA ASP A 24 -13.70 7.40 38.59
C ASP A 24 -12.80 7.42 37.37
N LEU A 25 -11.54 7.87 37.53
CA LEU A 25 -10.57 7.89 36.45
C LEU A 25 -10.31 6.48 35.91
N ILE A 26 -10.15 5.48 36.76
CA ILE A 26 -10.01 4.09 36.34
C ILE A 26 -11.27 3.59 35.67
N SER A 27 -12.46 3.97 36.14
CA SER A 27 -13.74 3.60 35.51
C SER A 27 -13.91 4.28 34.16
N ILE A 28 -13.51 5.54 34.00
CA ILE A 28 -13.47 6.25 32.74
C ILE A 28 -12.49 5.57 31.78
N ILE A 29 -11.28 5.27 32.24
CA ILE A 29 -10.26 4.56 31.44
C ILE A 29 -10.80 3.19 31.01
N ASN A 30 -11.41 2.43 31.92
CA ASN A 30 -11.99 1.13 31.57
C ASN A 30 -13.19 1.24 30.64
N GLN A 31 -14.01 2.30 30.71
CA GLN A 31 -15.08 2.55 29.76
C GLN A 31 -14.52 2.97 28.41
N ILE A 32 -13.51 3.83 28.39
CA ILE A 32 -12.79 4.20 27.17
C ILE A 32 -12.12 2.97 26.57
N THR A 33 -11.34 2.23 27.34
CA THR A 33 -10.66 1.01 26.85
C THR A 33 -11.62 -0.11 26.47
N ASN A 34 -12.74 -0.29 27.17
CA ASN A 34 -13.77 -1.25 26.77
C ASN A 34 -14.63 -0.77 25.59
N ASN A 35 -14.84 0.55 25.44
CA ASN A 35 -15.42 1.11 24.22
C ASN A 35 -14.40 1.16 23.09
N ASP A 36 -13.13 1.50 23.36
CA ASP A 36 -12.06 1.43 22.37
C ASP A 36 -11.77 -0.01 21.91
N LEU A 37 -11.98 -1.01 22.76
CA LEU A 37 -11.98 -2.42 22.35
C LEU A 37 -13.15 -2.74 21.41
N MET A 38 -14.30 -2.06 21.52
CA MET A 38 -15.34 -2.11 20.49
C MET A 38 -14.95 -1.35 19.20
N TRP A 39 -13.99 -0.42 19.25
CA TRP A 39 -13.41 0.23 18.11
C TRP A 39 -12.24 -0.54 17.50
N CYS A 40 -11.59 -1.44 18.28
CA CYS A 40 -10.42 -2.21 17.87
C CYS A 40 -10.75 -3.60 17.29
N GLU A 41 -11.96 -4.10 17.41
CA GLU A 41 -12.35 -5.29 16.67
C GLU A 41 -12.74 -4.91 15.22
N PHE A 42 -11.71 -4.67 14.44
CA PHE A 42 -11.81 -4.71 13.00
C PHE A 42 -12.08 -6.17 12.63
N GLU A 43 -13.33 -6.48 12.28
CA GLU A 43 -13.63 -7.78 11.68
C GLU A 43 -12.92 -7.85 10.33
N ASN A 44 -11.97 -8.77 10.20
CA ASN A 44 -11.33 -9.00 8.94
C ASN A 44 -12.39 -9.44 7.92
N VAL A 45 -12.44 -8.77 6.79
CA VAL A 45 -13.34 -9.17 5.72
C VAL A 45 -12.70 -10.25 4.86
N ASP A 46 -13.53 -11.14 4.32
CA ASP A 46 -13.11 -12.12 3.32
C ASP A 46 -12.81 -11.41 2.00
N LEU A 47 -11.54 -11.39 1.62
CA LEU A 47 -11.09 -10.75 0.38
C LEU A 47 -11.28 -11.64 -0.84
N SER A 48 -11.58 -12.92 -0.68
CA SER A 48 -11.80 -13.85 -1.79
C SER A 48 -13.13 -13.64 -2.51
N VAL A 49 -14.06 -12.93 -1.87
CA VAL A 49 -15.39 -12.64 -2.41
C VAL A 49 -15.49 -11.20 -2.94
N GLU A 50 -16.60 -10.88 -3.59
CA GLU A 50 -16.92 -9.52 -4.01
C GLU A 50 -17.04 -8.58 -2.80
N TRP A 51 -16.69 -7.31 -3.02
CA TRP A 51 -16.78 -6.28 -2.00
C TRP A 51 -18.23 -6.09 -1.53
N GLU A 52 -18.41 -6.03 -0.22
CA GLU A 52 -19.67 -5.59 0.38
C GLU A 52 -19.79 -4.06 0.29
N GLU A 53 -20.92 -3.56 -0.15
CA GLU A 53 -21.22 -2.13 -0.15
C GLU A 53 -21.84 -1.73 1.18
N GLN A 54 -21.36 -0.63 1.73
CA GLN A 54 -21.96 -0.07 2.94
C GLN A 54 -23.16 0.78 2.57
N GLY A 55 -24.32 0.49 3.22
CA GLY A 55 -25.42 1.45 3.27
C GLY A 55 -25.08 2.67 4.14
N ASN A 56 -26.03 3.60 4.30
CA ASN A 56 -25.87 4.82 5.10
C ASN A 56 -25.17 4.56 6.43
N SER A 57 -24.11 5.30 6.71
CA SER A 57 -23.27 5.15 7.90
C SER A 57 -23.41 6.36 8.82
N SER A 58 -23.32 6.13 10.13
CA SER A 58 -23.20 7.19 11.14
C SER A 58 -21.74 7.59 11.42
N TYR A 59 -20.76 6.93 10.78
CA TYR A 59 -19.33 7.11 11.05
C TYR A 59 -18.66 8.18 10.18
N TYR A 60 -19.29 8.62 9.10
CA TYR A 60 -18.76 9.62 8.18
C TYR A 60 -19.93 10.32 7.47
N ASN A 61 -19.67 11.46 6.83
CA ASN A 61 -20.69 12.19 6.08
C ASN A 61 -20.74 11.72 4.62
N ASP A 62 -21.75 10.91 4.29
CA ASP A 62 -21.96 10.36 2.94
C ASP A 62 -22.12 11.45 1.89
N GLU A 63 -22.82 12.56 2.21
CA GLU A 63 -23.07 13.66 1.26
C GLU A 63 -21.79 14.39 0.88
N ASP A 64 -20.87 14.58 1.83
CA ASP A 64 -19.57 15.20 1.56
C ASP A 64 -18.69 14.31 0.69
N LEU A 65 -18.64 13.01 0.96
CA LEU A 65 -17.89 12.05 0.14
C LEU A 65 -18.44 12.01 -1.29
N GLU A 66 -19.77 11.88 -1.42
CA GLU A 66 -20.44 11.87 -2.73
C GLU A 66 -20.19 13.17 -3.50
N SER A 67 -20.22 14.32 -2.82
CA SER A 67 -19.90 15.62 -3.41
C SER A 67 -18.46 15.67 -3.94
N ILE A 68 -17.47 15.17 -3.19
CA ILE A 68 -16.08 15.13 -3.61
C ILE A 68 -15.92 14.24 -4.85
N LEU A 69 -16.51 13.04 -4.85
CA LEU A 69 -16.43 12.12 -5.96
C LEU A 69 -17.08 12.70 -7.24
N ASN A 70 -18.23 13.32 -7.11
CA ASN A 70 -18.99 13.84 -8.24
C ASN A 70 -18.44 15.17 -8.81
N ASN A 71 -17.75 15.97 -7.99
CA ASN A 71 -17.25 17.27 -8.41
C ASN A 71 -15.72 17.28 -8.53
N GLU A 72 -14.99 17.12 -7.42
CA GLU A 72 -13.54 17.33 -7.40
C GLU A 72 -12.80 16.24 -8.18
N ILE A 73 -13.12 14.97 -7.95
CA ILE A 73 -12.53 13.85 -8.69
C ILE A 73 -12.96 13.85 -10.16
N ASN A 74 -14.24 14.10 -10.45
CA ASN A 74 -14.76 14.13 -11.80
C ASN A 74 -14.12 15.22 -12.67
N ASN A 75 -13.63 16.29 -12.06
CA ASN A 75 -12.93 17.37 -12.76
C ASN A 75 -11.48 16.99 -13.18
N LEU A 76 -10.97 15.86 -12.73
CA LEU A 76 -9.65 15.36 -13.13
C LEU A 76 -9.74 14.67 -14.49
N SER A 77 -9.13 15.26 -15.52
CA SER A 77 -9.24 14.77 -16.92
C SER A 77 -8.77 13.33 -17.13
N ASP A 78 -7.82 12.88 -16.31
CA ASP A 78 -7.15 11.60 -16.51
C ASP A 78 -7.65 10.49 -15.59
N ILE A 79 -8.54 10.80 -14.66
CA ILE A 79 -9.13 9.81 -13.76
C ILE A 79 -9.95 8.77 -14.54
N ARG A 80 -9.84 7.51 -14.15
CA ARG A 80 -10.62 6.38 -14.68
C ARG A 80 -11.56 5.80 -13.66
N GLY A 81 -11.15 5.77 -12.41
CA GLY A 81 -11.97 5.32 -11.31
C GLY A 81 -11.33 5.63 -9.98
N ILE A 82 -12.15 5.78 -8.98
CA ILE A 82 -11.78 5.88 -7.58
C ILE A 82 -12.67 4.97 -6.76
N ILE A 83 -12.09 4.35 -5.75
CA ILE A 83 -12.81 3.56 -4.76
C ILE A 83 -12.35 3.93 -3.36
N VAL A 84 -13.28 4.04 -2.44
CA VAL A 84 -13.04 4.33 -1.02
C VAL A 84 -13.61 3.19 -0.21
N ILE A 85 -12.76 2.55 0.58
CA ILE A 85 -13.11 1.41 1.43
C ILE A 85 -12.87 1.83 2.87
N HIS A 86 -13.90 1.80 3.67
CA HIS A 86 -13.82 2.09 5.10
C HIS A 86 -14.29 0.87 5.88
N ARG A 87 -13.44 0.40 6.80
CA ARG A 87 -13.73 -0.79 7.63
C ARG A 87 -14.12 -2.02 6.78
N GLY A 88 -13.42 -2.25 5.68
CA GLY A 88 -13.61 -3.39 4.80
C GLY A 88 -14.83 -3.32 3.89
N LYS A 89 -15.57 -2.19 3.85
CA LYS A 89 -16.75 -2.01 2.99
C LYS A 89 -16.55 -0.87 2.02
N VAL A 90 -17.08 -1.01 0.81
CA VAL A 90 -17.09 0.07 -0.18
C VAL A 90 -18.08 1.14 0.27
N VAL A 91 -17.57 2.35 0.50
CA VAL A 91 -18.34 3.52 0.93
C VAL A 91 -18.45 4.58 -0.16
N GLY A 92 -17.64 4.49 -1.20
CA GLY A 92 -17.70 5.36 -2.38
C GLY A 92 -16.96 4.73 -3.54
N GLU A 93 -17.56 4.75 -4.72
CA GLU A 93 -16.94 4.21 -5.93
C GLU A 93 -17.54 4.87 -7.17
N ASN A 94 -16.69 5.49 -7.98
CA ASN A 94 -17.11 6.11 -9.23
C ASN A 94 -16.14 5.79 -10.36
N TYR A 95 -16.68 5.66 -11.57
CA TYR A 95 -15.93 5.45 -12.81
C TYR A 95 -16.16 6.61 -13.77
N TYR A 96 -15.09 7.07 -14.44
CA TYR A 96 -15.08 8.28 -15.25
C TYR A 96 -14.52 8.00 -16.63
N ASN A 97 -14.75 8.92 -17.56
CA ASN A 97 -14.14 8.90 -18.90
C ASN A 97 -14.34 7.56 -19.65
N ASN A 98 -15.57 7.04 -19.63
CA ASN A 98 -15.98 5.77 -20.24
C ASN A 98 -15.26 4.52 -19.69
N SER A 99 -14.70 4.58 -18.50
CA SER A 99 -14.22 3.39 -17.81
C SER A 99 -15.34 2.67 -17.07
N SER A 100 -15.07 1.45 -16.64
CA SER A 100 -16.05 0.59 -15.96
C SER A 100 -15.40 -0.27 -14.89
N ILE A 101 -16.23 -0.79 -14.00
CA ILE A 101 -15.86 -1.65 -12.87
C ILE A 101 -15.03 -2.88 -13.27
N SER A 102 -15.31 -3.47 -14.44
CA SER A 102 -14.63 -4.68 -14.93
C SER A 102 -13.42 -4.40 -15.81
N GLN A 103 -13.04 -3.13 -15.99
CA GLN A 103 -11.95 -2.78 -16.88
C GLN A 103 -10.60 -2.89 -16.18
N ASN A 104 -9.71 -3.74 -16.71
CA ASN A 104 -8.35 -3.88 -16.22
C ASN A 104 -7.45 -2.79 -16.81
N PHE A 105 -6.64 -2.19 -15.94
CA PHE A 105 -5.60 -1.23 -16.30
C PHE A 105 -4.24 -1.74 -15.86
N ASN A 106 -3.18 -1.33 -16.58
CA ASN A 106 -1.82 -1.49 -16.07
C ASN A 106 -1.69 -0.68 -14.77
N ILE A 107 -1.48 -1.37 -13.66
CA ILE A 107 -1.31 -0.72 -12.36
C ILE A 107 0.10 -0.13 -12.17
N TRP A 108 0.93 -0.22 -13.21
CA TRP A 108 2.30 0.30 -13.23
C TRP A 108 3.09 -0.11 -11.97
N SER A 109 3.74 0.84 -11.31
CA SER A 109 4.61 0.54 -10.17
C SER A 109 3.90 0.07 -8.91
N VAL A 110 2.57 0.08 -8.85
CA VAL A 110 1.80 -0.64 -7.82
C VAL A 110 2.12 -2.15 -7.88
N THR A 111 2.51 -2.68 -9.05
CA THR A 111 3.03 -4.05 -9.23
C THR A 111 4.14 -4.39 -8.23
N LYS A 112 4.97 -3.43 -7.85
CA LYS A 112 6.09 -3.64 -6.92
C LYS A 112 5.63 -4.11 -5.53
N SER A 113 4.53 -3.54 -5.04
CA SER A 113 3.97 -3.94 -3.74
C SER A 113 3.40 -5.36 -3.78
N TYR A 114 2.89 -5.81 -4.94
CA TYR A 114 2.57 -7.23 -5.16
C TYR A 114 3.82 -8.10 -5.10
N ILE A 115 4.92 -7.70 -5.73
CA ILE A 115 6.19 -8.44 -5.65
C ILE A 115 6.70 -8.50 -4.20
N SER A 116 6.61 -7.43 -3.43
CA SER A 116 6.93 -7.45 -2.00
C SER A 116 6.11 -8.52 -1.27
N THR A 117 4.82 -8.56 -1.53
CA THR A 117 3.90 -9.54 -0.93
C THR A 117 4.30 -10.98 -1.29
N LEU A 118 4.61 -11.26 -2.56
CA LEU A 118 5.05 -12.59 -3.00
C LEU A 118 6.38 -13.00 -2.38
N VAL A 119 7.32 -12.07 -2.19
CA VAL A 119 8.58 -12.34 -1.48
C VAL A 119 8.28 -12.68 -0.02
N GLY A 120 7.40 -11.94 0.65
CA GLY A 120 6.95 -12.24 2.00
C GLY A 120 6.32 -13.62 2.12
N GLN A 121 5.39 -13.96 1.23
CA GLN A 121 4.80 -15.31 1.19
C GLN A 121 5.83 -16.40 0.96
N ALA A 122 6.81 -16.17 0.06
CA ALA A 122 7.87 -17.14 -0.18
C ALA A 122 8.79 -17.35 1.04
N ILE A 123 8.96 -16.33 1.88
CA ILE A 123 9.63 -16.44 3.19
C ILE A 123 8.74 -17.20 4.17
N ASP A 124 7.47 -16.84 4.32
CA ASP A 124 6.51 -17.52 5.21
C ASP A 124 6.40 -19.02 4.89
N MET A 125 6.51 -19.38 3.62
CA MET A 125 6.45 -20.77 3.14
C MET A 125 7.81 -21.48 3.17
N GLY A 126 8.90 -20.80 3.54
CA GLY A 126 10.24 -21.37 3.64
C GLY A 126 10.97 -21.59 2.30
N TYR A 127 10.48 -21.05 1.19
CA TYR A 127 11.21 -21.03 -0.08
C TYR A 127 12.40 -20.07 -0.04
N ILE A 128 12.27 -18.98 0.70
CA ILE A 128 13.31 -18.00 0.97
C ILE A 128 13.59 -18.03 2.46
N VAL A 129 14.86 -18.07 2.86
CA VAL A 129 15.24 -18.18 4.29
C VAL A 129 14.84 -16.89 5.04
N ASP A 130 15.24 -15.76 4.50
CA ASP A 130 14.88 -14.42 4.96
C ASP A 130 15.22 -13.38 3.87
N GLU A 131 14.86 -12.12 4.11
CA GLU A 131 15.14 -11.01 3.19
C GLU A 131 16.62 -10.60 3.13
N TYR A 132 17.45 -11.07 4.04
CA TYR A 132 18.89 -10.72 4.11
C TYR A 132 19.75 -11.68 3.30
N ILE A 133 19.19 -12.75 2.73
CA ILE A 133 19.93 -13.64 1.84
C ILE A 133 20.60 -12.85 0.71
N MET A 134 21.86 -13.11 0.48
CA MET A 134 22.64 -12.42 -0.55
C MET A 134 22.37 -13.00 -1.92
N LEU A 135 22.38 -12.16 -2.96
CA LEU A 135 22.09 -12.61 -4.33
C LEU A 135 23.13 -13.60 -4.88
N ASP A 136 24.37 -13.61 -4.38
CA ASP A 136 25.37 -14.62 -4.72
C ASP A 136 25.01 -16.01 -4.19
N GLN A 137 24.25 -16.08 -3.11
CA GLN A 137 23.69 -17.34 -2.59
C GLN A 137 22.45 -17.80 -3.37
N VAL A 138 21.73 -16.87 -3.99
CA VAL A 138 20.56 -17.17 -4.83
C VAL A 138 21.00 -17.59 -6.24
N PHE A 139 21.93 -16.85 -6.84
CA PHE A 139 22.36 -17.01 -8.23
C PHE A 139 23.76 -17.66 -8.33
N VAL A 140 23.95 -18.78 -7.66
CA VAL A 140 25.24 -19.47 -7.51
C VAL A 140 25.90 -19.78 -8.85
N GLU A 141 25.09 -20.20 -9.84
CA GLU A 141 25.60 -20.59 -11.17
C GLU A 141 26.16 -19.40 -11.99
N ASN A 142 25.79 -18.18 -11.62
CA ASN A 142 26.23 -16.97 -12.31
C ASN A 142 27.60 -16.46 -11.85
N ASN A 143 28.24 -17.07 -10.85
CA ASN A 143 29.47 -16.60 -10.22
C ASN A 143 29.44 -15.12 -9.80
N TYR A 144 28.26 -14.66 -9.35
CA TYR A 144 28.03 -13.31 -8.89
C TYR A 144 28.60 -13.14 -7.48
N THR A 145 29.26 -12.02 -7.20
CA THR A 145 29.99 -11.80 -5.93
C THR A 145 29.67 -10.47 -5.24
N ASN A 146 28.62 -9.76 -5.63
CA ASN A 146 28.25 -8.50 -5.00
C ASN A 146 27.51 -8.72 -3.67
N GLN A 147 27.61 -7.73 -2.78
CA GLN A 147 26.98 -7.75 -1.45
C GLN A 147 25.55 -7.16 -1.48
N VAL A 148 24.75 -7.51 -2.48
CA VAL A 148 23.36 -7.08 -2.56
C VAL A 148 22.47 -8.20 -2.02
N SER A 149 21.58 -7.87 -1.08
CA SER A 149 20.56 -8.78 -0.56
C SER A 149 19.19 -8.49 -1.16
N ILE A 150 18.23 -9.38 -0.91
CA ILE A 150 16.81 -9.16 -1.26
C ILE A 150 16.30 -7.90 -0.56
N ALA A 151 16.63 -7.67 0.72
CA ALA A 151 16.25 -6.47 1.46
C ALA A 151 16.71 -5.17 0.75
N HIS A 152 17.93 -5.17 0.19
CA HIS A 152 18.41 -4.01 -0.57
C HIS A 152 17.60 -3.74 -1.84
N LEU A 153 17.12 -4.80 -2.51
CA LEU A 153 16.25 -4.66 -3.68
C LEU A 153 14.87 -4.11 -3.29
N LEU A 154 14.28 -4.68 -2.24
CA LEU A 154 12.96 -4.29 -1.72
C LEU A 154 12.96 -2.86 -1.19
N ALA A 155 14.04 -2.43 -0.55
CA ALA A 155 14.19 -1.07 -0.04
C ALA A 155 14.69 -0.06 -1.08
N MET A 156 14.81 -0.42 -2.37
CA MET A 156 15.35 0.48 -3.41
C MET A 156 16.74 1.03 -3.07
N SER A 157 17.58 0.21 -2.45
CA SER A 157 18.93 0.58 -2.00
C SER A 157 20.04 -0.35 -2.50
N SER A 158 19.80 -0.99 -3.63
CA SER A 158 20.75 -1.98 -4.21
C SER A 158 22.11 -1.40 -4.59
N GLY A 159 22.20 -0.09 -4.83
CA GLY A 159 23.41 0.58 -5.32
C GLY A 159 23.63 0.46 -6.84
N TRP A 160 22.72 -0.15 -7.58
CA TRP A 160 22.79 -0.17 -9.05
C TRP A 160 22.21 1.09 -9.69
N PRO A 161 22.75 1.52 -10.86
CA PRO A 161 22.08 2.50 -11.71
C PRO A 161 20.83 1.91 -12.35
N GLU A 162 19.87 2.77 -12.77
CA GLU A 162 18.71 2.34 -13.55
C GLU A 162 19.15 1.87 -14.97
N ASN A 163 18.53 0.82 -15.46
CA ASN A 163 18.81 0.28 -16.78
C ASN A 163 17.58 -0.33 -17.43
N TRP A 164 16.87 0.47 -18.20
CA TRP A 164 15.66 0.05 -18.92
C TRP A 164 15.88 -1.02 -20.00
N SER A 165 17.13 -1.25 -20.43
CA SER A 165 17.44 -2.25 -21.45
C SER A 165 17.13 -3.68 -21.00
N TYR A 166 16.93 -3.91 -19.71
CA TYR A 166 16.64 -5.22 -19.16
C TYR A 166 15.39 -5.86 -19.78
N MET A 167 14.37 -5.07 -20.13
CA MET A 167 13.11 -5.57 -20.70
C MET A 167 13.28 -6.35 -22.01
N ASN A 168 14.31 -6.02 -22.79
CA ASN A 168 14.57 -6.63 -24.09
C ASN A 168 15.82 -7.51 -24.11
N ALA A 169 16.48 -7.69 -22.97
CA ALA A 169 17.72 -8.45 -22.89
C ALA A 169 17.44 -9.96 -22.86
N SER A 170 18.07 -10.70 -23.76
CA SER A 170 18.02 -12.17 -23.77
C SER A 170 18.77 -12.82 -22.58
N ASN A 171 19.59 -12.05 -21.86
CA ASN A 171 20.35 -12.49 -20.69
C ASN A 171 20.19 -11.43 -19.57
N VAL A 172 18.96 -11.29 -19.10
CA VAL A 172 18.55 -10.27 -18.12
C VAL A 172 19.38 -10.35 -16.84
N LEU A 173 19.47 -11.53 -16.24
CA LEU A 173 20.19 -11.71 -14.97
C LEU A 173 21.64 -11.29 -15.08
N ASN A 174 22.37 -11.79 -16.07
CA ASN A 174 23.79 -11.44 -16.21
C ASN A 174 23.97 -9.93 -16.46
N MET A 175 23.10 -9.34 -17.28
CA MET A 175 23.15 -7.91 -17.53
C MET A 175 22.96 -7.10 -16.23
N LEU A 176 22.00 -7.47 -15.37
CA LEU A 176 21.73 -6.74 -14.14
C LEU A 176 22.75 -7.05 -13.05
N LEU A 177 23.05 -8.34 -12.79
CA LEU A 177 23.94 -8.76 -11.71
C LEU A 177 25.37 -8.25 -11.87
N PHE A 178 25.88 -8.16 -13.11
CA PHE A 178 27.24 -7.67 -13.38
C PHE A 178 27.33 -6.18 -13.68
N THR A 179 26.21 -5.43 -13.55
CA THR A 179 26.25 -3.96 -13.62
C THR A 179 27.06 -3.42 -12.43
N PRO A 180 28.06 -2.54 -12.66
CA PRO A 180 28.82 -1.95 -11.55
C PRO A 180 27.93 -1.15 -10.61
N LEU A 181 28.18 -1.28 -9.30
CA LEU A 181 27.52 -0.48 -8.28
C LEU A 181 28.00 0.98 -8.35
N ILE A 182 27.09 1.91 -8.15
CA ILE A 182 27.37 3.36 -8.03
C ILE A 182 27.34 3.85 -6.59
N SER A 183 26.83 3.03 -5.67
CA SER A 183 26.86 3.26 -4.22
C SER A 183 26.92 1.93 -3.46
N THR A 184 27.29 1.97 -2.19
CA THR A 184 27.29 0.80 -1.32
C THR A 184 25.83 0.35 -1.09
N PRO A 185 25.51 -0.95 -1.25
CA PRO A 185 24.18 -1.47 -0.96
C PRO A 185 23.70 -1.10 0.45
N GLY A 186 22.42 -0.74 0.57
CA GLY A 186 21.80 -0.34 1.83
C GLY A 186 22.06 1.11 2.27
N THR A 187 22.86 1.90 1.54
CA THR A 187 23.24 3.25 2.01
C THR A 187 22.52 4.41 1.34
N VAL A 188 22.05 4.22 0.11
CA VAL A 188 21.42 5.29 -0.68
C VAL A 188 20.13 4.77 -1.30
N PHE A 189 19.04 5.47 -1.05
CA PHE A 189 17.79 5.24 -1.78
C PHE A 189 17.95 5.68 -3.23
N PHE A 190 17.72 4.75 -4.13
CA PHE A 190 17.66 5.01 -5.56
C PHE A 190 16.56 4.17 -6.20
N TYR A 191 15.45 4.82 -6.56
CA TYR A 191 14.34 4.12 -7.18
C TYR A 191 14.77 3.51 -8.52
N ASN A 192 14.67 2.18 -8.62
CA ASN A 192 15.28 1.42 -9.70
C ASN A 192 14.40 0.25 -10.14
N ASN A 193 13.87 0.35 -11.36
CA ASN A 193 13.00 -0.69 -11.91
C ASN A 193 13.77 -1.97 -12.24
N ALA A 194 14.97 -1.83 -12.76
CA ALA A 194 15.82 -2.97 -13.08
C ALA A 194 16.18 -3.78 -11.83
N ALA A 195 16.60 -3.10 -10.76
CA ALA A 195 16.90 -3.74 -9.47
C ALA A 195 15.64 -4.39 -8.87
N CYS A 196 14.50 -3.72 -8.91
CA CYS A 196 13.25 -4.27 -8.42
C CYS A 196 12.87 -5.56 -9.18
N HIS A 197 13.05 -5.60 -10.50
CA HIS A 197 12.76 -6.77 -11.31
C HIS A 197 13.59 -8.01 -10.93
N ILE A 198 14.78 -7.84 -10.34
CA ILE A 198 15.56 -8.98 -9.83
C ILE A 198 14.79 -9.78 -8.76
N ASN A 199 13.89 -9.16 -7.97
CA ASN A 199 13.04 -9.90 -7.05
C ASN A 199 12.16 -10.95 -7.75
N SER A 200 11.70 -10.67 -8.97
CA SER A 200 10.98 -11.67 -9.79
C SER A 200 11.86 -12.85 -10.16
N HIS A 201 13.12 -12.61 -10.50
CA HIS A 201 14.09 -13.66 -10.78
C HIS A 201 14.47 -14.44 -9.49
N VAL A 202 14.55 -13.78 -8.34
CA VAL A 202 14.74 -14.44 -7.04
C VAL A 202 13.59 -15.40 -6.76
N LEU A 203 12.35 -14.92 -6.87
CA LEU A 203 11.15 -15.77 -6.72
C LEU A 203 11.21 -16.96 -7.67
N ASN A 204 11.39 -16.69 -8.97
CA ASN A 204 11.45 -17.75 -9.98
C ASN A 204 12.56 -18.79 -9.72
N THR A 205 13.73 -18.35 -9.23
CA THR A 205 14.85 -19.24 -8.96
C THR A 205 14.62 -20.09 -7.71
N LEU A 206 14.17 -19.48 -6.60
CA LEU A 206 14.07 -20.17 -5.32
C LEU A 206 12.78 -20.99 -5.19
N THR A 207 11.70 -20.58 -5.82
CA THR A 207 10.44 -21.34 -5.82
C THR A 207 10.33 -22.30 -6.99
N SER A 208 11.11 -22.10 -8.07
CA SER A 208 10.95 -22.76 -9.37
C SER A 208 9.59 -22.47 -10.04
N ILE A 209 8.91 -21.40 -9.62
CA ILE A 209 7.59 -20.97 -10.12
C ILE A 209 7.70 -19.52 -10.58
N ASN A 210 7.18 -19.21 -11.76
CA ASN A 210 7.13 -17.83 -12.26
C ASN A 210 6.28 -16.94 -11.31
N PRO A 211 6.64 -15.69 -11.04
CA PRO A 211 5.89 -14.82 -10.11
C PRO A 211 4.38 -14.74 -10.37
N LYS A 212 3.95 -14.72 -11.64
CA LYS A 212 2.52 -14.75 -11.97
C LYS A 212 1.88 -16.06 -11.53
N GLU A 213 2.48 -17.19 -11.86
CA GLU A 213 1.99 -18.51 -11.48
C GLU A 213 2.02 -18.71 -9.96
N PHE A 214 3.06 -18.21 -9.28
CA PHE A 214 3.12 -18.20 -7.82
C PHE A 214 1.98 -17.37 -7.20
N ALA A 215 1.72 -16.17 -7.75
CA ALA A 215 0.60 -15.35 -7.31
C ALA A 215 -0.76 -16.02 -7.57
N MET A 216 -0.93 -16.68 -8.72
CA MET A 216 -2.15 -17.44 -9.07
C MET A 216 -2.38 -18.63 -8.16
N GLU A 217 -1.34 -19.20 -7.57
CA GLU A 217 -1.46 -20.34 -6.66
C GLU A 217 -1.66 -19.91 -5.20
N TYR A 218 -0.95 -18.87 -4.73
CA TYR A 218 -0.84 -18.58 -3.31
C TYR A 218 -1.45 -17.23 -2.86
N LEU A 219 -1.58 -16.24 -3.74
CA LEU A 219 -2.08 -14.91 -3.38
C LEU A 219 -3.46 -14.61 -3.98
N PHE A 220 -3.56 -14.64 -5.29
CA PHE A 220 -4.72 -14.11 -6.00
C PHE A 220 -6.04 -14.80 -5.63
N PRO A 221 -6.12 -16.13 -5.50
CA PRO A 221 -7.36 -16.78 -5.07
C PRO A 221 -7.79 -16.37 -3.66
N GLN A 222 -6.84 -16.10 -2.77
CA GLN A 222 -7.10 -15.73 -1.38
C GLN A 222 -7.61 -14.29 -1.22
N ILE A 223 -7.41 -13.46 -2.25
CA ILE A 223 -7.88 -12.09 -2.29
C ILE A 223 -8.81 -11.82 -3.49
N GLY A 224 -9.38 -12.88 -4.10
CA GLY A 224 -10.40 -12.79 -5.14
C GLY A 224 -9.95 -12.07 -6.41
N ILE A 225 -8.75 -12.36 -6.90
CA ILE A 225 -8.24 -11.90 -8.19
C ILE A 225 -8.21 -13.11 -9.14
N ASP A 226 -9.10 -13.13 -10.13
CA ASP A 226 -9.31 -14.34 -10.93
C ASP A 226 -8.51 -14.39 -12.22
N ASN A 227 -8.38 -13.27 -12.94
CA ASN A 227 -7.86 -13.25 -14.30
C ASN A 227 -6.87 -12.10 -14.56
N PRO A 228 -5.78 -11.99 -13.79
CA PRO A 228 -4.81 -10.94 -14.02
C PRO A 228 -4.00 -11.22 -15.29
N SER A 229 -3.68 -10.18 -16.06
CA SER A 229 -2.61 -10.27 -17.03
C SER A 229 -1.35 -9.62 -16.46
N TRP A 230 -0.18 -10.21 -16.78
CA TRP A 230 1.09 -9.71 -16.27
C TRP A 230 2.15 -9.83 -17.38
N THR A 231 2.79 -8.72 -17.72
CA THR A 231 3.83 -8.71 -18.73
C THR A 231 5.11 -9.38 -18.20
N SER A 232 5.85 -10.01 -19.10
CA SER A 232 7.12 -10.65 -18.77
C SER A 232 8.29 -9.97 -19.49
N ASP A 233 9.50 -10.21 -19.00
CA ASP A 233 10.72 -9.87 -19.71
C ASP A 233 10.97 -10.79 -20.93
N ALA A 234 12.09 -10.59 -21.64
CA ALA A 234 12.41 -11.33 -22.83
C ALA A 234 12.72 -12.84 -22.61
N VAL A 235 12.93 -13.25 -21.35
CA VAL A 235 13.15 -14.67 -20.98
C VAL A 235 11.92 -15.31 -20.32
N GLY A 236 10.81 -14.58 -20.22
CA GLY A 236 9.52 -15.09 -19.79
C GLY A 236 9.23 -14.92 -18.29
N VAL A 237 10.10 -14.27 -17.52
CA VAL A 237 9.86 -13.99 -16.11
C VAL A 237 8.95 -12.77 -15.95
N SER A 238 7.90 -12.88 -15.15
CA SER A 238 6.95 -11.78 -14.92
C SER A 238 7.65 -10.53 -14.41
N ASN A 239 7.30 -9.36 -14.96
CA ASN A 239 8.00 -8.12 -14.63
C ASN A 239 7.72 -7.69 -13.18
N GLY A 240 8.77 -7.56 -12.38
CA GLY A 240 8.64 -7.19 -10.97
C GLY A 240 8.39 -5.71 -10.71
N SER A 241 8.46 -4.86 -11.75
CA SER A 241 8.42 -3.42 -11.57
C SER A 241 7.13 -2.78 -12.06
N PHE A 242 6.46 -3.40 -13.01
CA PHE A 242 5.20 -2.92 -13.62
C PHE A 242 4.57 -4.03 -14.49
N GLY A 243 3.43 -3.71 -15.11
CA GLY A 243 2.82 -4.56 -16.12
C GLY A 243 1.88 -5.64 -15.58
N LEU A 244 1.50 -5.58 -14.32
CA LEU A 244 0.32 -6.26 -13.80
C LEU A 244 -0.91 -5.44 -14.17
N TYR A 245 -1.96 -6.11 -14.66
CA TYR A 245 -3.22 -5.48 -15.07
C TYR A 245 -4.34 -6.02 -14.19
N LEU A 246 -5.02 -5.13 -13.50
CA LEU A 246 -6.13 -5.41 -12.58
C LEU A 246 -7.26 -4.41 -12.79
N SER A 247 -8.47 -4.80 -12.41
CA SER A 247 -9.56 -3.86 -12.17
C SER A 247 -9.28 -3.04 -10.90
N LEU A 248 -10.00 -1.94 -10.73
CA LEU A 248 -9.84 -1.09 -9.54
C LEU A 248 -10.17 -1.84 -8.25
N ARG A 249 -11.27 -2.61 -8.26
CA ARG A 249 -11.72 -3.43 -7.13
C ARG A 249 -10.72 -4.51 -6.76
N GLU A 250 -10.08 -5.15 -7.75
CA GLU A 250 -9.02 -6.14 -7.50
C GLU A 250 -7.75 -5.47 -6.96
N MET A 251 -7.35 -4.33 -7.53
CA MET A 251 -6.12 -3.64 -7.13
C MET A 251 -6.12 -3.26 -5.64
N VAL A 252 -7.24 -2.77 -5.12
CA VAL A 252 -7.31 -2.29 -3.73
C VAL A 252 -7.38 -3.41 -2.68
N LYS A 253 -7.66 -4.65 -3.09
CA LYS A 253 -7.63 -5.81 -2.19
C LYS A 253 -6.27 -6.02 -1.53
N LEU A 254 -5.18 -5.67 -2.23
CA LEU A 254 -3.86 -5.67 -1.62
C LEU A 254 -3.76 -4.66 -0.46
N GLY A 255 -4.29 -3.44 -0.63
CA GLY A 255 -4.32 -2.43 0.44
C GLY A 255 -5.11 -2.90 1.65
N GLN A 256 -6.26 -3.51 1.42
CA GLN A 256 -7.09 -4.07 2.49
C GLN A 256 -6.41 -5.26 3.18
N LEU A 257 -5.75 -6.15 2.43
CA LEU A 257 -4.96 -7.24 3.01
C LEU A 257 -3.89 -6.71 3.99
N TYR A 258 -3.19 -5.65 3.61
CA TYR A 258 -2.21 -5.01 4.47
C TYR A 258 -2.86 -4.34 5.68
N LEU A 259 -3.99 -3.67 5.51
CA LEU A 259 -4.75 -3.06 6.60
C LEU A 259 -5.22 -4.10 7.64
N GLN A 260 -5.56 -5.32 7.20
CA GLN A 260 -5.98 -6.46 8.03
C GLN A 260 -4.81 -7.31 8.54
N ASN A 261 -3.58 -6.78 8.59
CA ASN A 261 -2.41 -7.52 9.04
C ASN A 261 -2.21 -8.87 8.30
N GLY A 262 -2.49 -8.89 6.99
CA GLY A 262 -2.27 -10.03 6.12
C GLY A 262 -3.32 -11.13 6.19
N LYS A 263 -4.48 -10.86 6.78
CA LYS A 263 -5.59 -11.81 6.84
C LYS A 263 -6.62 -11.56 5.73
N SER A 264 -7.29 -12.63 5.31
CA SER A 264 -8.53 -12.61 4.55
C SER A 264 -9.52 -13.48 5.35
N ASP A 265 -10.52 -12.87 5.97
CA ASP A 265 -11.30 -13.50 7.04
C ASP A 265 -10.36 -14.05 8.14
N ASP A 266 -10.49 -15.32 8.49
CA ASP A 266 -9.60 -16.02 9.46
C ASP A 266 -8.31 -16.55 8.85
N LEU A 267 -8.15 -16.53 7.52
CA LEU A 267 -6.98 -17.06 6.83
C LEU A 267 -5.81 -16.07 6.86
N GLN A 268 -4.67 -16.45 7.43
CA GLN A 268 -3.42 -15.69 7.29
C GLN A 268 -2.83 -15.94 5.91
N VAL A 269 -2.97 -14.96 5.02
CA VAL A 269 -2.46 -14.98 3.63
C VAL A 269 -1.00 -14.53 3.56
N LEU A 270 -0.62 -13.61 4.44
CA LEU A 270 0.73 -13.05 4.57
C LEU A 270 0.97 -12.77 6.05
N SER A 271 2.15 -13.10 6.58
CA SER A 271 2.45 -12.87 7.99
C SER A 271 2.36 -11.40 8.41
N SER A 272 1.90 -11.15 9.63
CA SER A 272 1.91 -9.81 10.22
C SER A 272 3.32 -9.24 10.34
N ASP A 273 4.31 -10.10 10.62
CA ASP A 273 5.72 -9.72 10.68
C ASP A 273 6.22 -9.15 9.34
N TRP A 274 5.80 -9.75 8.21
CA TRP A 274 6.15 -9.20 6.91
C TRP A 274 5.47 -7.85 6.64
N ILE A 275 4.18 -7.72 7.01
CA ILE A 275 3.44 -6.46 6.88
C ILE A 275 4.15 -5.36 7.66
N GLU A 276 4.49 -5.60 8.92
CA GLU A 276 5.23 -4.65 9.75
C GLU A 276 6.56 -4.24 9.11
N LYS A 277 7.36 -5.19 8.64
CA LYS A 277 8.62 -4.92 7.93
C LYS A 277 8.39 -4.11 6.65
N ALA A 278 7.43 -4.52 5.83
CA ALA A 278 7.17 -3.89 4.54
C ALA A 278 6.63 -2.45 4.66
N THR A 279 5.92 -2.15 5.75
CA THR A 279 5.34 -0.83 6.03
C THR A 279 6.12 -0.04 7.08
N SER A 280 7.30 -0.49 7.49
CA SER A 280 8.24 0.24 8.33
C SER A 280 9.38 0.83 7.50
N THR A 281 9.97 1.93 7.98
CA THR A 281 11.08 2.60 7.28
C THR A 281 12.33 1.73 7.23
N GLN A 282 12.67 1.26 6.04
CA GLN A 282 13.91 0.54 5.75
C GLN A 282 15.03 1.49 5.30
N ILE A 283 14.64 2.57 4.62
CA ILE A 283 15.55 3.63 4.20
C ILE A 283 14.76 4.94 4.06
N ASN A 284 15.44 6.07 4.26
CA ASN A 284 14.84 7.36 3.98
C ASN A 284 14.96 7.69 2.48
N SER A 285 13.83 8.04 1.87
CA SER A 285 13.84 8.52 0.49
C SER A 285 14.39 9.95 0.39
N SER A 286 14.66 10.40 -0.82
CA SER A 286 15.24 11.74 -1.07
C SER A 286 14.37 12.92 -0.63
N GLY A 287 13.14 12.69 -0.22
CA GLY A 287 12.20 13.71 0.32
C GLY A 287 12.05 13.72 1.84
N GLY A 288 12.72 12.79 2.57
CA GLY A 288 12.74 12.77 4.03
C GLY A 288 11.72 11.84 4.70
N SER A 289 10.74 11.29 3.98
CA SER A 289 9.89 10.22 4.50
C SER A 289 10.47 8.83 4.24
N GLY A 290 9.98 7.84 4.97
CA GLY A 290 10.43 6.47 4.86
C GLY A 290 10.05 5.80 3.54
N TYR A 291 10.83 4.78 3.18
CA TYR A 291 10.48 3.78 2.19
C TYR A 291 10.65 2.41 2.82
N GLY A 292 9.61 1.61 2.73
CA GLY A 292 9.58 0.25 3.25
C GLY A 292 10.02 -0.77 2.19
N TYR A 293 9.49 -1.97 2.25
CA TYR A 293 9.71 -2.97 1.22
C TYR A 293 8.71 -2.80 0.08
N LEU A 294 9.06 -1.91 -0.86
CA LEU A 294 8.28 -1.51 -2.03
C LEU A 294 6.96 -0.80 -1.69
N TRP A 295 6.94 -0.10 -0.57
CA TRP A 295 5.88 0.80 -0.13
C TRP A 295 6.46 2.18 0.19
N TRP A 296 5.77 3.23 -0.25
CA TRP A 296 6.02 4.61 0.15
C TRP A 296 5.39 4.87 1.51
N LEU A 297 6.11 5.50 2.42
CA LEU A 297 5.66 5.72 3.79
C LEU A 297 5.50 7.20 4.08
N THR A 298 4.45 7.55 4.79
CA THR A 298 4.25 8.84 5.44
C THR A 298 4.02 8.60 6.94
N GLU A 299 3.84 9.65 7.71
CA GLU A 299 3.53 9.53 9.14
C GLU A 299 2.22 8.75 9.38
N ASN A 300 1.22 8.94 8.50
CA ASN A 300 -0.15 8.46 8.70
C ASN A 300 -0.61 7.42 7.67
N ALA A 301 0.24 7.08 6.70
CA ALA A 301 -0.17 6.19 5.61
C ALA A 301 1.01 5.44 4.99
N TYR A 302 0.70 4.31 4.37
CA TYR A 302 1.59 3.67 3.42
C TYR A 302 0.89 3.53 2.06
N LEU A 303 1.68 3.74 1.00
CA LEU A 303 1.13 3.87 -0.35
C LEU A 303 1.88 3.02 -1.36
N ALA A 304 1.11 2.40 -2.27
CA ALA A 304 1.62 1.87 -3.52
C ALA A 304 1.28 2.87 -4.63
N LEU A 305 2.28 3.34 -5.35
CA LEU A 305 2.14 4.42 -6.33
C LEU A 305 2.61 3.96 -7.71
N GLY A 306 1.79 4.16 -8.71
CA GLY A 306 2.06 3.85 -10.10
C GLY A 306 1.99 5.07 -11.01
N LEU A 307 2.70 4.99 -12.13
CA LEU A 307 2.77 6.04 -13.13
C LEU A 307 1.37 6.52 -13.54
N GLY A 308 1.16 7.82 -13.57
CA GLY A 308 -0.06 8.46 -14.04
C GLY A 308 -1.17 8.57 -12.99
N GLY A 309 -0.99 8.07 -11.77
CA GLY A 309 -2.00 8.13 -10.71
C GLY A 309 -2.74 6.80 -10.47
N GLN A 310 -2.01 5.69 -10.63
CA GLN A 310 -2.42 4.41 -10.05
C GLN A 310 -2.06 4.45 -8.58
N ILE A 311 -3.01 4.33 -7.69
CA ILE A 311 -2.82 4.55 -6.25
C ILE A 311 -3.53 3.47 -5.45
N ILE A 312 -2.81 2.92 -4.46
CA ILE A 312 -3.40 2.33 -3.26
C ILE A 312 -2.85 3.16 -2.10
N ALA A 313 -3.71 3.86 -1.38
CA ALA A 313 -3.38 4.58 -0.16
C ALA A 313 -4.08 3.91 1.02
N VAL A 314 -3.32 3.53 2.03
CA VAL A 314 -3.83 2.86 3.23
C VAL A 314 -3.57 3.75 4.44
N PHE A 315 -4.62 4.02 5.20
CA PHE A 315 -4.64 4.85 6.40
C PHE A 315 -5.09 3.99 7.58
N PRO A 316 -4.14 3.40 8.32
CA PRO A 316 -4.47 2.44 9.37
C PRO A 316 -5.35 3.02 10.48
N ASP A 317 -5.06 4.22 10.95
CA ASP A 317 -5.78 4.86 12.05
C ASP A 317 -7.25 5.14 11.69
N GLN A 318 -7.54 5.43 10.42
CA GLN A 318 -8.89 5.64 9.92
C GLN A 318 -9.55 4.36 9.39
N GLN A 319 -8.85 3.23 9.41
CA GLN A 319 -9.32 1.98 8.80
C GLN A 319 -9.80 2.18 7.37
N LEU A 320 -9.02 2.95 6.60
CA LEU A 320 -9.40 3.46 5.29
C LEU A 320 -8.42 2.98 4.21
N VAL A 321 -8.95 2.54 3.09
CA VAL A 321 -8.20 2.29 1.86
C VAL A 321 -8.81 3.12 0.73
N VAL A 322 -7.98 3.90 0.04
CA VAL A 322 -8.39 4.64 -1.16
C VAL A 322 -7.61 4.12 -2.35
N GLY A 323 -8.32 3.72 -3.39
CA GLY A 323 -7.73 3.30 -4.65
C GLY A 323 -8.10 4.21 -5.81
N ALA A 324 -7.17 4.41 -6.73
CA ALA A 324 -7.45 5.15 -7.96
C ALA A 324 -6.78 4.52 -9.17
N HIS A 325 -7.51 4.52 -10.29
CA HIS A 325 -6.99 4.28 -11.63
C HIS A 325 -7.03 5.57 -12.45
N SER A 326 -5.96 5.84 -13.17
CA SER A 326 -5.83 7.02 -14.02
C SER A 326 -5.17 6.70 -15.35
N TYR A 327 -5.32 7.60 -16.30
CA TYR A 327 -4.67 7.51 -17.61
C TYR A 327 -3.21 8.01 -17.52
N THR A 328 -2.29 7.35 -18.19
CA THR A 328 -0.86 7.47 -17.90
C THR A 328 -0.16 8.69 -18.51
N TYR A 329 -0.73 9.38 -19.51
CA TYR A 329 0.13 10.16 -20.43
C TYR A 329 -0.09 11.67 -20.48
N SER A 330 -0.97 12.30 -19.73
CA SER A 330 -1.41 13.60 -20.17
C SER A 330 -1.13 14.80 -19.29
N ASN A 331 -1.15 14.73 -17.98
CA ASN A 331 -1.09 15.97 -17.20
C ASN A 331 -0.14 15.88 -16.01
N ASN A 332 0.92 16.69 -16.02
CA ASN A 332 1.89 16.75 -14.93
C ASN A 332 1.29 17.10 -13.55
N ASN A 333 0.10 17.72 -13.51
CA ASN A 333 -0.57 18.10 -12.27
C ASN A 333 -1.62 17.07 -11.82
N HIS A 334 -2.01 16.11 -12.66
CA HIS A 334 -3.08 15.16 -12.34
C HIS A 334 -2.78 14.37 -11.06
N PHE A 335 -1.61 13.74 -10.99
CA PHE A 335 -1.19 12.99 -9.82
C PHE A 335 -1.18 13.86 -8.55
N SER A 336 -0.63 15.07 -8.66
CA SER A 336 -0.55 16.02 -7.54
C SER A 336 -1.94 16.41 -7.03
N ASN A 337 -2.86 16.71 -7.95
CA ASN A 337 -4.23 17.07 -7.60
C ASN A 337 -4.99 15.90 -6.99
N LEU A 338 -4.79 14.69 -7.51
CA LEU A 338 -5.41 13.48 -6.98
C LEU A 338 -4.94 13.20 -5.53
N ILE A 339 -3.65 13.34 -5.27
CA ILE A 339 -3.10 13.24 -3.91
C ILE A 339 -3.67 14.33 -2.99
N ASP A 340 -3.80 15.57 -3.48
CA ASP A 340 -4.43 16.65 -2.69
C ASP A 340 -5.86 16.30 -2.29
N ILE A 341 -6.66 15.79 -3.22
CA ILE A 341 -8.04 15.42 -2.94
C ILE A 341 -8.08 14.29 -1.92
N ILE A 342 -7.24 13.26 -2.08
CA ILE A 342 -7.22 12.11 -1.15
C ILE A 342 -6.84 12.57 0.27
N PHE A 343 -5.75 13.33 0.43
CA PHE A 343 -5.23 13.69 1.76
C PHE A 343 -5.94 14.89 2.41
N SER A 344 -6.44 15.84 1.61
CA SER A 344 -6.99 17.08 2.14
C SER A 344 -8.52 17.13 2.12
N MET A 345 -9.18 16.23 1.40
CA MET A 345 -10.64 16.24 1.28
C MET A 345 -11.27 14.90 1.66
N ILE A 346 -10.78 13.75 1.14
CA ILE A 346 -11.36 12.43 1.46
C ILE A 346 -10.98 11.98 2.87
N LEU A 347 -9.68 11.96 3.18
CA LEU A 347 -9.20 11.48 4.48
C LEU A 347 -9.85 12.20 5.68
N PRO A 348 -10.01 13.53 5.68
CA PRO A 348 -10.66 14.24 6.80
C PRO A 348 -12.12 13.87 7.06
N ILE A 349 -12.82 13.28 6.08
CA ILE A 349 -14.21 12.81 6.28
C ILE A 349 -14.24 11.65 7.30
N PHE A 350 -13.17 10.84 7.34
CA PHE A 350 -13.06 9.65 8.19
C PHE A 350 -12.24 9.91 9.45
N ASP A 351 -11.73 11.12 9.61
CA ASP A 351 -10.94 11.48 10.78
C ASP A 351 -11.83 12.03 11.89
N ILE A 352 -11.77 11.38 13.04
CA ILE A 352 -12.48 11.83 14.27
C ILE A 352 -11.56 12.75 15.08
N SER A 353 -10.26 12.82 14.75
CA SER A 353 -9.27 13.66 15.44
C SER A 353 -9.07 15.01 14.73
N SER A 354 -8.62 16.03 15.47
CA SER A 354 -8.49 17.42 14.99
C SER A 354 -7.19 17.71 14.20
N ASP A 355 -6.43 16.68 13.72
CA ASP A 355 -5.06 16.82 13.20
C ASP A 355 -4.98 16.93 11.66
N SER A 356 -5.87 17.69 11.04
CA SER A 356 -5.87 17.94 9.59
C SER A 356 -4.56 18.53 9.02
N PHE A 357 -3.71 19.14 9.86
CA PHE A 357 -2.43 19.72 9.44
C PHE A 357 -1.39 18.65 9.02
N ASN A 358 -1.33 17.54 9.72
CA ASN A 358 -0.37 16.46 9.40
C ASN A 358 -0.69 15.76 8.07
N TYR A 359 -1.97 15.67 7.71
CA TYR A 359 -2.38 15.07 6.42
C TYR A 359 -1.96 15.93 5.22
N GLN A 360 -2.03 17.26 5.34
CA GLN A 360 -1.55 18.15 4.29
C GLN A 360 -0.04 18.01 4.06
N LEU A 361 0.77 17.88 5.13
CA LEU A 361 2.22 17.65 5.02
C LEU A 361 2.52 16.32 4.34
N SER A 362 1.81 15.25 4.68
CA SER A 362 1.96 13.94 4.05
C SER A 362 1.62 13.99 2.56
N GLY A 363 0.51 14.66 2.20
CA GLY A 363 0.12 14.85 0.80
C GLY A 363 1.15 15.67 0.01
N GLU A 364 1.67 16.75 0.57
CA GLU A 364 2.74 17.57 -0.03
C GLU A 364 4.00 16.76 -0.30
N TYR A 365 4.38 15.89 0.63
CA TYR A 365 5.50 15.00 0.46
C TYR A 365 5.32 14.06 -0.75
N ILE A 366 4.19 13.36 -0.82
CA ILE A 366 3.88 12.44 -1.93
C ILE A 366 3.83 13.16 -3.28
N LYS A 367 3.28 14.39 -3.33
CA LYS A 367 3.30 15.23 -4.54
C LYS A 367 4.73 15.53 -5.00
N ASN A 368 5.64 15.75 -4.08
CA ASN A 368 7.04 16.03 -4.42
C ASN A 368 7.76 14.80 -5.01
N ILE A 369 7.40 13.59 -4.60
CA ILE A 369 7.88 12.36 -5.22
C ILE A 369 7.51 12.33 -6.71
N SER A 370 6.30 12.71 -7.06
CA SER A 370 5.83 12.70 -8.46
C SER A 370 6.61 13.65 -9.38
N LYS A 371 7.24 14.69 -8.83
CA LYS A 371 8.08 15.65 -9.58
C LYS A 371 9.48 15.11 -9.85
N THR A 372 9.90 14.06 -9.16
CA THR A 372 11.20 13.42 -9.39
C THR A 372 11.18 12.54 -10.65
N SER A 373 12.36 12.16 -11.14
CA SER A 373 12.51 11.32 -12.33
C SER A 373 11.90 9.91 -12.21
N VAL A 374 11.40 9.57 -11.04
CA VAL A 374 10.78 8.27 -10.69
C VAL A 374 9.52 7.98 -11.52
N PHE A 375 8.74 9.03 -11.84
CA PHE A 375 7.48 8.91 -12.57
C PHE A 375 7.51 9.58 -13.96
N LYS A 376 8.70 9.95 -14.45
CA LYS A 376 8.95 10.42 -15.81
C LYS A 376 9.59 9.31 -16.64
#